data_ee0910fdfa73f4106fd29553c08ef39a
#
_entry.id   ee0910fdfa73f4106fd29553c08ef39a
#
_cell.length_a   1.000
_cell.length_b   1.000
_cell.length_c   1.000
_cell.angle_alpha   90.00
_cell.angle_beta   90.00
_cell.angle_gamma   90.00
#
_symmetry.space_group_name_H-M   'P 1'
#
loop_
_entity.id
_entity.type
_entity.pdbx_description
1 polymer ?
#
loop_
_entity_poly.entity_id
_entity_poly.type
_entity_poly.pdbx_seq_one_letter_code
_entity_poly.pdbx_strand_id
1 'polypeptide(L)'
;MLLMKSHNKFLILISFLLSTLYANISLAADVTVDMLNRLDKQSNIFEPKIVRVNVGDTVLWKAKDKGHNVEFIKKGVPEGVGKFKSKFNKDVEYKFEIPGIYAYWCTPHKNMGMIGFVVVGDDKSNLEAIKKLRFSSKSKKMAPDLINSL
;
A
#
# COMPACT_ATOMS: atom_id res chain seq x y z
N MET A 1 4.32 -5.13 70.55
CA MET A 1 4.83 -4.13 69.55
C MET A 1 5.68 -4.88 68.55
N LEU A 2 5.44 -4.83 67.32
CA LEU A 2 5.93 -5.43 66.07
C LEU A 2 4.95 -6.45 65.49
N LEU A 3 4.22 -5.98 64.46
CA LEU A 3 3.79 -6.78 63.33
C LEU A 3 2.85 -5.92 62.42
N MET A 4 3.44 -4.94 61.77
CA MET A 4 2.75 -4.24 60.63
C MET A 4 3.80 -3.70 59.68
N LYS A 5 4.35 -4.56 58.81
CA LYS A 5 5.16 -4.10 57.65
C LYS A 5 5.40 -5.24 56.65
N SER A 6 4.34 -5.80 56.06
CA SER A 6 4.57 -6.76 54.96
C SER A 6 3.53 -6.77 53.84
N HIS A 7 2.48 -5.95 53.89
CA HIS A 7 1.40 -6.01 52.88
C HIS A 7 1.52 -5.02 51.72
N ASN A 8 2.38 -3.98 51.86
CA ASN A 8 2.47 -2.95 50.81
C ASN A 8 3.41 -3.29 49.66
N LYS A 9 4.31 -4.26 49.79
CA LYS A 9 5.22 -4.62 48.69
C LYS A 9 4.59 -5.57 47.67
N PHE A 10 3.59 -6.36 48.08
CA PHE A 10 2.94 -7.31 47.20
C PHE A 10 1.89 -6.65 46.25
N LEU A 11 1.25 -5.59 46.72
CA LEU A 11 0.28 -4.82 45.92
C LEU A 11 0.93 -3.99 44.81
N ILE A 12 2.16 -3.51 45.00
CA ILE A 12 2.89 -2.72 44.00
C ILE A 12 3.39 -3.60 42.86
N LEU A 13 3.74 -4.87 43.12
CA LEU A 13 4.19 -5.81 42.07
C LEU A 13 3.05 -6.26 41.15
N ILE A 14 1.83 -6.37 41.65
CA ILE A 14 0.66 -6.76 40.84
C ILE A 14 0.24 -5.60 39.92
N SER A 15 0.38 -4.35 40.37
CA SER A 15 0.07 -3.17 39.56
C SER A 15 1.02 -2.97 38.38
N PHE A 16 2.27 -3.42 38.49
CA PHE A 16 3.28 -3.27 37.42
C PHE A 16 3.17 -4.37 36.34
N LEU A 17 2.54 -5.52 36.66
CA LEU A 17 2.37 -6.64 35.70
C LEU A 17 1.14 -6.47 34.79
N LEU A 18 0.22 -5.54 35.12
CA LEU A 18 -1.01 -5.35 34.37
C LEU A 18 -0.89 -4.29 33.23
N SER A 19 0.25 -3.62 33.12
CA SER A 19 0.44 -2.50 32.18
C SER A 19 1.07 -2.87 30.84
N THR A 20 1.30 -4.15 30.54
CA THR A 20 2.05 -4.55 29.33
C THR A 20 1.26 -5.31 28.28
N LEU A 21 -0.08 -5.36 28.35
CA LEU A 21 -0.87 -6.11 27.38
C LEU A 21 -1.83 -5.20 26.59
N TYR A 22 -1.36 -4.03 26.17
CA TYR A 22 -2.02 -3.37 25.03
C TYR A 22 -1.43 -3.95 23.75
N ALA A 23 -1.93 -5.12 23.34
CA ALA A 23 -1.77 -5.56 21.97
C ALA A 23 -2.40 -4.49 21.09
N ASN A 24 -1.58 -3.76 20.33
CA ASN A 24 -2.08 -2.92 19.25
C ASN A 24 -2.75 -3.85 18.24
N ILE A 25 -4.06 -4.02 18.36
CA ILE A 25 -4.86 -4.66 17.31
C ILE A 25 -4.87 -3.66 16.17
N SER A 26 -3.92 -3.78 15.25
CA SER A 26 -4.01 -3.11 13.98
C SER A 26 -5.15 -3.77 13.20
N LEU A 27 -6.28 -3.09 13.12
CA LEU A 27 -7.32 -3.48 12.18
C LEU A 27 -6.75 -3.23 10.78
N ALA A 28 -6.69 -4.29 9.97
CA ALA A 28 -6.34 -4.15 8.56
C ALA A 28 -7.35 -3.20 7.89
N ALA A 29 -6.85 -2.17 7.22
CA ALA A 29 -7.69 -1.23 6.49
C ALA A 29 -7.84 -1.70 5.04
N ASP A 30 -9.08 -1.68 4.53
CA ASP A 30 -9.35 -1.90 3.12
C ASP A 30 -9.35 -0.56 2.39
N VAL A 31 -8.40 -0.37 1.49
CA VAL A 31 -8.29 0.83 0.66
C VAL A 31 -8.77 0.51 -0.75
N THR A 32 -9.64 1.37 -1.29
CA THR A 32 -10.18 1.20 -2.64
C THR A 32 -9.48 2.13 -3.63
N VAL A 33 -9.18 1.60 -4.83
CA VAL A 33 -8.71 2.34 -5.99
C VAL A 33 -9.67 2.08 -7.15
N ASP A 34 -10.27 3.11 -7.68
CA ASP A 34 -11.17 2.99 -8.83
C ASP A 34 -10.38 2.97 -10.15
N MET A 35 -10.76 2.09 -11.07
CA MET A 35 -10.26 2.03 -12.44
C MET A 35 -11.28 2.72 -13.35
N LEU A 36 -10.89 3.89 -13.91
CA LEU A 36 -11.79 4.80 -14.61
C LEU A 36 -11.33 5.13 -16.03
N ASN A 37 -12.28 5.21 -16.96
CA ASN A 37 -12.03 5.74 -18.30
C ASN A 37 -11.77 7.24 -18.28
N ARG A 38 -12.47 7.96 -17.39
CA ARG A 38 -12.35 9.43 -17.29
C ARG A 38 -12.68 9.91 -15.87
N LEU A 39 -11.91 10.91 -15.42
CA LEU A 39 -12.24 11.75 -14.29
C LEU A 39 -11.76 13.17 -14.62
N ASP A 40 -12.68 14.12 -14.65
CA ASP A 40 -12.45 15.49 -15.11
C ASP A 40 -11.77 15.53 -16.50
N LYS A 41 -10.57 16.13 -16.57
CA LYS A 41 -9.77 16.26 -17.80
C LYS A 41 -8.80 15.07 -18.01
N GLN A 42 -8.79 14.09 -17.12
CA GLN A 42 -7.90 12.93 -17.20
C GLN A 42 -8.62 11.72 -17.77
N SER A 43 -7.91 10.93 -18.58
CA SER A 43 -8.43 9.70 -19.17
C SER A 43 -7.58 8.52 -18.75
N ASN A 44 -8.22 7.36 -18.59
CA ASN A 44 -7.58 6.10 -18.22
C ASN A 44 -6.74 6.25 -16.94
N ILE A 45 -7.40 6.28 -15.81
CA ILE A 45 -6.74 6.56 -14.53
C ILE A 45 -7.07 5.52 -13.46
N PHE A 46 -6.16 5.36 -12.53
CA PHE A 46 -6.41 4.85 -11.19
C PHE A 46 -6.73 6.02 -10.27
N GLU A 47 -7.78 5.91 -9.46
CA GLU A 47 -8.14 6.95 -8.51
C GLU A 47 -8.37 6.36 -7.10
N PRO A 48 -7.54 6.77 -6.12
CA PRO A 48 -6.35 7.62 -6.26
C PRO A 48 -5.15 6.92 -6.94
N LYS A 49 -4.21 7.69 -7.48
CA LYS A 49 -2.99 7.15 -8.13
C LYS A 49 -1.95 6.64 -7.14
N ILE A 50 -1.96 7.19 -5.93
CA ILE A 50 -1.06 6.79 -4.84
C ILE A 50 -1.92 6.47 -3.63
N VAL A 51 -1.71 5.31 -3.05
CA VAL A 51 -2.30 4.91 -1.77
C VAL A 51 -1.20 4.54 -0.78
N ARG A 52 -1.46 4.77 0.50
CA ARG A 52 -0.58 4.39 1.60
C ARG A 52 -1.33 3.44 2.51
N VAL A 53 -0.70 2.31 2.80
CA VAL A 53 -1.29 1.24 3.60
C VAL A 53 -0.28 0.72 4.61
N ASN A 54 -0.75 0.04 5.64
CA ASN A 54 0.13 -0.68 6.56
C ASN A 54 0.43 -2.09 6.03
N VAL A 55 1.46 -2.71 6.59
CA VAL A 55 1.71 -4.14 6.34
C VAL A 55 0.52 -4.94 6.87
N GLY A 56 -0.02 -5.82 6.03
CA GLY A 56 -1.21 -6.62 6.31
C GLY A 56 -2.51 -6.05 5.76
N ASP A 57 -2.53 -4.79 5.31
CA ASP A 57 -3.70 -4.17 4.67
C ASP A 57 -3.93 -4.72 3.26
N THR A 58 -5.17 -4.57 2.78
CA THR A 58 -5.60 -4.98 1.45
C THR A 58 -5.97 -3.76 0.62
N VAL A 59 -5.55 -3.72 -0.64
CA VAL A 59 -6.04 -2.76 -1.63
C VAL A 59 -6.99 -3.47 -2.59
N LEU A 60 -8.18 -2.90 -2.75
CA LEU A 60 -9.20 -3.33 -3.70
C LEU A 60 -9.21 -2.39 -4.91
N TRP A 61 -8.84 -2.87 -6.07
CA TRP A 61 -9.07 -2.15 -7.34
C TRP A 61 -10.43 -2.50 -7.90
N LYS A 62 -11.30 -1.50 -8.02
CA LYS A 62 -12.65 -1.63 -8.57
C LYS A 62 -12.69 -1.30 -10.06
N ALA A 63 -13.16 -2.22 -10.87
CA ALA A 63 -13.40 -2.02 -12.29
C ALA A 63 -14.69 -1.21 -12.52
N LYS A 64 -14.67 0.08 -12.20
CA LYS A 64 -15.80 0.99 -12.43
C LYS A 64 -16.14 1.11 -13.91
N ASP A 65 -15.09 1.18 -14.72
CA ASP A 65 -15.21 1.18 -16.18
C ASP A 65 -14.54 -0.05 -16.77
N LYS A 66 -14.92 -0.39 -18.02
CA LYS A 66 -14.36 -1.53 -18.75
C LYS A 66 -13.03 -1.16 -19.44
N GLY A 67 -12.24 -2.17 -19.76
CA GLY A 67 -10.98 -2.02 -20.48
C GLY A 67 -9.75 -1.94 -19.59
N HIS A 68 -9.89 -2.16 -18.28
CA HIS A 68 -8.81 -2.00 -17.32
C HIS A 68 -8.43 -3.30 -16.62
N ASN A 69 -7.19 -3.31 -16.16
CA ASN A 69 -6.61 -4.32 -15.27
C ASN A 69 -5.50 -3.71 -14.42
N VAL A 70 -4.96 -4.48 -13.49
CA VAL A 70 -3.81 -4.11 -12.65
C VAL A 70 -2.68 -5.08 -12.93
N GLU A 71 -1.48 -4.57 -13.19
CA GLU A 71 -0.28 -5.37 -13.37
C GLU A 71 0.90 -4.71 -12.64
N PHE A 72 1.57 -5.45 -11.76
CA PHE A 72 2.78 -4.96 -11.09
C PHE A 72 3.91 -4.81 -12.11
N ILE A 73 4.63 -3.70 -12.02
CA ILE A 73 5.75 -3.42 -12.92
C ILE A 73 6.95 -4.26 -12.49
N LYS A 74 7.52 -5.01 -13.43
CA LYS A 74 8.75 -5.77 -13.18
C LYS A 74 9.85 -4.84 -12.65
N LYS A 75 10.49 -5.20 -11.54
CA LYS A 75 11.46 -4.35 -10.79
C LYS A 75 10.85 -3.11 -10.14
N GLY A 76 9.54 -2.96 -10.15
CA GLY A 76 8.81 -1.89 -9.49
C GLY A 76 8.11 -2.32 -8.20
N VAL A 77 8.54 -3.40 -7.60
CA VAL A 77 8.02 -3.95 -6.34
C VAL A 77 9.18 -4.35 -5.43
N PRO A 78 8.96 -4.49 -4.11
CA PRO A 78 9.98 -4.96 -3.18
C PRO A 78 10.52 -6.35 -3.56
N GLU A 79 11.71 -6.67 -3.06
CA GLU A 79 12.28 -8.01 -3.20
C GLU A 79 11.38 -9.07 -2.56
N GLY A 80 11.27 -10.23 -3.18
CA GLY A 80 10.40 -11.33 -2.73
C GLY A 80 8.96 -11.23 -3.22
N VAL A 81 8.53 -10.10 -3.77
CA VAL A 81 7.18 -9.96 -4.35
C VAL A 81 7.12 -10.64 -5.72
N GLY A 82 6.19 -11.57 -5.86
CA GLY A 82 5.94 -12.28 -7.11
C GLY A 82 5.28 -11.40 -8.19
N LYS A 83 5.15 -11.96 -9.39
CA LYS A 83 4.39 -11.31 -10.47
C LYS A 83 2.92 -11.27 -10.11
N PHE A 84 2.28 -10.12 -10.33
CA PHE A 84 0.84 -9.93 -10.16
C PHE A 84 0.25 -9.29 -11.41
N LYS A 85 -0.83 -9.90 -11.92
CA LYS A 85 -1.60 -9.37 -13.04
C LYS A 85 -3.04 -9.83 -12.94
N SER A 86 -3.97 -8.89 -12.86
CA SER A 86 -5.40 -9.19 -12.80
C SER A 86 -5.99 -9.50 -14.18
N LYS A 87 -7.16 -10.11 -14.17
CA LYS A 87 -8.02 -10.20 -15.37
C LYS A 87 -8.59 -8.81 -15.69
N PHE A 88 -8.95 -8.61 -16.98
CA PHE A 88 -9.64 -7.38 -17.41
C PHE A 88 -11.07 -7.31 -16.89
N ASN A 89 -11.52 -6.10 -16.59
CA ASN A 89 -12.92 -5.82 -16.23
C ASN A 89 -13.40 -6.53 -14.96
N LYS A 90 -12.49 -6.85 -14.07
CA LYS A 90 -12.79 -7.50 -12.79
C LYS A 90 -12.21 -6.70 -11.65
N ASP A 91 -12.97 -6.63 -10.57
CA ASP A 91 -12.44 -6.22 -9.29
C ASP A 91 -11.33 -7.19 -8.89
N VAL A 92 -10.31 -6.68 -8.26
CA VAL A 92 -9.18 -7.47 -7.77
C VAL A 92 -8.65 -6.87 -6.49
N GLU A 93 -8.29 -7.73 -5.55
CA GLU A 93 -7.66 -7.35 -4.31
C GLU A 93 -6.25 -7.93 -4.21
N TYR A 94 -5.39 -7.26 -3.45
CA TYR A 94 -4.07 -7.75 -3.09
C TYR A 94 -3.75 -7.35 -1.66
N LYS A 95 -3.38 -8.33 -0.84
CA LYS A 95 -2.93 -8.13 0.53
C LYS A 95 -1.43 -7.85 0.55
N PHE A 96 -1.02 -6.75 1.17
CA PHE A 96 0.35 -6.28 1.19
C PHE A 96 1.09 -6.75 2.44
N GLU A 97 1.86 -7.82 2.34
CA GLU A 97 2.59 -8.41 3.47
C GLU A 97 4.07 -7.99 3.53
N ILE A 98 4.62 -7.49 2.42
CA ILE A 98 6.02 -7.04 2.35
C ILE A 98 6.02 -5.51 2.28
N PRO A 99 6.73 -4.81 3.19
CA PRO A 99 6.81 -3.35 3.16
C PRO A 99 7.60 -2.85 1.94
N GLY A 100 7.35 -1.61 1.52
CA GLY A 100 8.02 -0.96 0.41
C GLY A 100 7.06 -0.35 -0.61
N ILE A 101 7.58 0.06 -1.75
CA ILE A 101 6.83 0.73 -2.82
C ILE A 101 6.50 -0.25 -3.93
N TYR A 102 5.22 -0.29 -4.32
CA TYR A 102 4.72 -1.13 -5.41
C TYR A 102 4.24 -0.23 -6.55
N ALA A 103 4.93 -0.27 -7.68
CA ALA A 103 4.52 0.40 -8.89
C ALA A 103 3.67 -0.55 -9.76
N TYR A 104 2.56 -0.05 -10.28
CA TYR A 104 1.66 -0.82 -11.14
C TYR A 104 1.11 0.04 -12.28
N TRP A 105 0.59 -0.61 -13.28
CA TRP A 105 -0.06 0.00 -14.44
C TRP A 105 -1.27 -0.79 -14.91
N CYS A 106 -2.07 -0.16 -15.76
CA CYS A 106 -3.03 -0.86 -16.59
C CYS A 106 -2.34 -1.29 -17.89
N THR A 107 -2.35 -2.58 -18.21
CA THR A 107 -1.60 -3.14 -19.35
C THR A 107 -1.84 -2.40 -20.67
N PRO A 108 -3.09 -2.17 -21.14
CA PRO A 108 -3.33 -1.44 -22.39
C PRO A 108 -3.09 0.07 -22.30
N HIS A 109 -3.19 0.66 -21.11
CA HIS A 109 -3.14 2.11 -20.93
C HIS A 109 -1.85 2.60 -20.26
N LYS A 110 -0.84 1.72 -20.11
CA LYS A 110 0.44 2.05 -19.46
C LYS A 110 1.20 3.23 -20.07
N ASN A 111 1.00 3.49 -21.38
CA ASN A 111 1.60 4.61 -22.08
C ASN A 111 0.71 5.87 -22.03
N MET A 112 -0.55 5.73 -21.64
CA MET A 112 -1.56 6.79 -21.62
C MET A 112 -1.67 7.49 -20.27
N GLY A 113 -0.81 7.14 -19.30
CA GLY A 113 -0.80 7.72 -17.96
C GLY A 113 -1.52 6.90 -16.90
N MET A 114 -1.99 5.69 -17.22
CA MET A 114 -2.65 4.82 -16.24
C MET A 114 -1.63 4.02 -15.44
N ILE A 115 -0.97 4.71 -14.53
CA ILE A 115 0.03 4.19 -13.60
C ILE A 115 -0.35 4.56 -12.18
N GLY A 116 0.06 3.76 -11.22
CA GLY A 116 -0.19 4.01 -9.79
C GLY A 116 0.87 3.39 -8.90
N PHE A 117 0.80 3.77 -7.62
CA PHE A 117 1.74 3.30 -6.60
C PHE A 117 1.01 2.96 -5.30
N VAL A 118 1.45 1.90 -4.65
CA VAL A 118 1.09 1.60 -3.25
C VAL A 118 2.36 1.72 -2.41
N VAL A 119 2.30 2.49 -1.34
CA VAL A 119 3.37 2.59 -0.34
C VAL A 119 2.93 1.80 0.88
N VAL A 120 3.67 0.77 1.22
CA VAL A 120 3.35 -0.17 2.31
C VAL A 120 4.28 0.09 3.49
N GLY A 121 3.71 0.55 4.60
CA GLY A 121 4.48 0.98 5.76
C GLY A 121 5.37 2.19 5.45
N ASP A 122 6.45 2.34 6.23
CA ASP A 122 7.40 3.45 6.09
C ASP A 122 8.65 3.08 5.29
N ASP A 123 8.71 1.85 4.76
CA ASP A 123 9.87 1.37 4.01
C ASP A 123 9.91 1.97 2.60
N LYS A 124 10.99 2.69 2.30
CA LYS A 124 11.30 3.24 0.98
C LYS A 124 12.63 2.73 0.43
N SER A 125 13.10 1.57 0.92
CA SER A 125 14.39 0.99 0.54
C SER A 125 14.51 0.73 -0.97
N ASN A 126 13.39 0.46 -1.66
CA ASN A 126 13.35 0.25 -3.09
C ASN A 126 13.08 1.53 -3.91
N LEU A 127 13.03 2.73 -3.31
CA LEU A 127 12.73 4.00 -4.00
C LEU A 127 13.69 4.26 -5.17
N GLU A 128 14.99 3.95 -5.02
CA GLU A 128 15.95 4.13 -6.10
C GLU A 128 15.71 3.18 -7.29
N ALA A 129 15.16 2.00 -7.04
CA ALA A 129 14.72 1.10 -8.12
C ALA A 129 13.46 1.65 -8.81
N ILE A 130 12.52 2.23 -8.06
CA ILE A 130 11.31 2.90 -8.58
C ILE A 130 11.70 4.08 -9.49
N LYS A 131 12.65 4.92 -9.09
CA LYS A 131 13.16 6.05 -9.91
C LYS A 131 13.77 5.60 -11.23
N LYS A 132 14.31 4.39 -11.30
CA LYS A 132 14.91 3.80 -12.51
C LYS A 132 13.90 3.10 -13.43
N LEU A 133 12.64 3.03 -13.07
CA LEU A 133 11.60 2.46 -13.93
C LEU A 133 11.47 3.27 -15.21
N ARG A 134 11.29 2.55 -16.31
CA ARG A 134 11.12 3.19 -17.63
C ARG A 134 9.64 3.27 -17.98
N PHE A 135 9.17 4.48 -18.06
CA PHE A 135 7.84 4.81 -18.58
C PHE A 135 7.97 5.41 -19.98
N SER A 136 6.88 5.40 -20.75
CA SER A 136 6.84 5.98 -22.09
C SER A 136 5.62 6.90 -22.26
N SER A 137 5.66 7.73 -23.27
CA SER A 137 4.59 8.66 -23.66
C SER A 137 4.09 9.53 -22.48
N LYS A 138 2.76 9.55 -22.23
CA LYS A 138 2.18 10.35 -21.15
C LYS A 138 2.65 9.90 -19.75
N SER A 139 2.81 8.59 -19.54
CA SER A 139 3.31 8.07 -18.26
C SER A 139 4.73 8.54 -17.93
N LYS A 140 5.60 8.70 -18.94
CA LYS A 140 6.96 9.26 -18.73
C LYS A 140 6.90 10.70 -18.20
N LYS A 141 5.91 11.49 -18.62
CA LYS A 141 5.74 12.86 -18.15
C LYS A 141 5.17 12.95 -16.74
N MET A 142 4.33 11.99 -16.36
CA MET A 142 3.63 12.00 -15.05
C MET A 142 4.42 11.30 -13.95
N ALA A 143 5.19 10.26 -14.28
CA ALA A 143 5.87 9.43 -13.30
C ALA A 143 6.80 10.19 -12.35
N PRO A 144 7.60 11.18 -12.80
CA PRO A 144 8.47 11.93 -11.89
C PRO A 144 7.72 12.62 -10.77
N ASP A 145 6.60 13.28 -11.05
CA ASP A 145 5.80 13.99 -10.05
C ASP A 145 5.18 13.01 -9.04
N LEU A 146 4.67 11.88 -9.53
CA LEU A 146 4.13 10.84 -8.66
C LEU A 146 5.22 10.23 -7.78
N ILE A 147 6.39 9.91 -8.34
CA ILE A 147 7.52 9.31 -7.61
C ILE A 147 8.07 10.28 -6.56
N ASN A 148 8.11 11.58 -6.86
CA ASN A 148 8.54 12.60 -5.89
C ASN A 148 7.55 12.76 -4.73
N SER A 149 6.30 12.31 -4.89
CA SER A 149 5.27 12.34 -3.86
C SER A 149 5.25 11.08 -2.97
N LEU A 150 6.08 10.07 -3.26
CA LEU A 150 6.19 8.83 -2.47
C LEU A 150 7.07 9.05 -1.22
#